data_0c9f4c2e8a1ce3a63839bc7e7b142fd0
#
_entry.id   0c9f4c2e8a1ce3a63839bc7e7b142fd0
#
_cell.length_a   1.000
_cell.length_b   1.000
_cell.length_c   1.000
_cell.angle_alpha   90.00
_cell.angle_beta   90.00
_cell.angle_gamma   90.00
#
_symmetry.space_group_name_H-M   'P 1'
#
loop_
_entity.id
_entity.type
_entity.pdbx_description
1 polymer ?
#
loop_
_entity_poly.entity_id
_entity_poly.type
_entity_poly.pdbx_seq_one_letter_code
_entity_poly.pdbx_strand_id
1 'polypeptide(L)'
;MIYFDNAATSLVKPPEVAQAVLRAMSELGNVGRGVHAASLGASMSVYECRCAVNDLLGGPDPARVAFGHNVTWALNVAIAGLLHPGERAVTTAASHNSVLRPLFRARDERECVV
;
A
#
# COMPACT_ATOMS: atom_id res chain seq x y z
N MET A 1 -16.07 -22.85 11.94
CA MET A 1 -14.97 -23.05 10.97
C MET A 1 -13.70 -22.47 11.54
N ILE A 2 -12.60 -23.20 11.51
CA ILE A 2 -11.27 -22.67 11.90
C ILE A 2 -10.59 -22.21 10.63
N TYR A 3 -10.10 -20.95 10.60
CA TYR A 3 -9.45 -20.33 9.44
C TYR A 3 -8.03 -19.90 9.79
N PHE A 4 -7.04 -20.50 9.14
CA PHE A 4 -5.61 -20.25 9.41
C PHE A 4 -4.89 -19.46 8.32
N ASP A 5 -5.64 -18.90 7.35
CA ASP A 5 -5.05 -18.20 6.19
C ASP A 5 -5.30 -16.67 6.21
N ASN A 6 -5.43 -16.09 7.41
CA ASN A 6 -5.63 -14.64 7.58
C ASN A 6 -4.44 -13.81 7.07
N ALA A 7 -3.24 -14.41 6.95
CA ALA A 7 -2.08 -13.75 6.39
C ALA A 7 -2.25 -13.46 4.88
N ALA A 8 -2.94 -14.33 4.16
CA ALA A 8 -3.27 -14.12 2.75
C ALA A 8 -4.41 -13.10 2.59
N THR A 9 -5.48 -13.28 3.36
CA THR A 9 -6.61 -12.34 3.44
C THR A 9 -7.44 -12.61 4.70
N SER A 10 -7.95 -11.57 5.33
CA SER A 10 -8.88 -11.71 6.46
C SER A 10 -10.20 -12.30 5.98
N LEU A 11 -10.64 -13.44 6.53
CA LEU A 11 -11.93 -14.04 6.19
C LEU A 11 -13.07 -13.16 6.71
N VAL A 12 -13.01 -12.81 7.99
CA VAL A 12 -14.02 -11.96 8.64
C VAL A 12 -13.51 -10.53 8.66
N LYS A 13 -14.24 -9.64 8.00
CA LYS A 13 -13.98 -8.21 7.99
C LYS A 13 -14.96 -7.51 8.93
N PRO A 14 -14.54 -6.49 9.67
CA PRO A 14 -15.46 -5.65 10.43
C PRO A 14 -16.60 -5.12 9.53
N PRO A 15 -17.85 -5.06 10.02
CA PRO A 15 -18.98 -4.60 9.21
C PRO A 15 -18.81 -3.17 8.70
N GLU A 16 -18.05 -2.34 9.40
CA GLU A 16 -17.71 -0.97 9.02
C GLU A 16 -16.96 -0.90 7.68
N VAL A 17 -16.18 -1.92 7.34
CA VAL A 17 -15.44 -2.00 6.07
C VAL A 17 -16.41 -2.05 4.89
N ALA A 18 -17.41 -2.94 4.95
CA ALA A 18 -18.40 -3.05 3.89
C ALA A 18 -19.26 -1.79 3.79
N GLN A 19 -19.65 -1.20 4.93
CA GLN A 19 -20.41 0.05 4.97
C GLN A 19 -19.63 1.23 4.36
N ALA A 20 -18.33 1.34 4.67
CA ALA A 20 -17.47 2.38 4.10
C ALA A 20 -17.33 2.24 2.58
N VAL A 21 -17.19 1.02 2.06
CA VAL A 21 -17.13 0.76 0.62
C VAL A 21 -18.44 1.15 -0.07
N LEU A 22 -19.59 0.72 0.48
CA LEU A 22 -20.90 1.06 -0.08
C LEU A 22 -21.12 2.58 -0.11
N ARG A 23 -20.80 3.28 0.97
CA ARG A 23 -20.89 4.74 1.04
C ARG A 23 -19.98 5.41 0.01
N ALA A 24 -18.75 4.95 -0.12
CA ALA A 24 -17.82 5.49 -1.11
C ALA A 24 -18.33 5.34 -2.53
N MET A 25 -18.94 4.20 -2.87
CA MET A 25 -19.51 3.94 -4.20
C MET A 25 -20.72 4.81 -4.52
N SER A 26 -21.52 5.21 -3.52
CA SER A 26 -22.76 5.96 -3.71
C SER A 26 -22.62 7.48 -3.56
N GLU A 27 -21.65 7.95 -2.75
CA GLU A 27 -21.59 9.34 -2.31
C GLU A 27 -20.32 10.07 -2.76
N LEU A 28 -19.21 9.35 -3.03
CA LEU A 28 -17.93 9.98 -3.31
C LEU A 28 -17.66 10.14 -4.80
N GLY A 29 -17.11 11.29 -5.15
CA GLY A 29 -16.69 11.61 -6.51
C GLY A 29 -15.20 11.35 -6.76
N ASN A 30 -14.65 12.03 -7.77
CA ASN A 30 -13.24 11.93 -8.13
C ASN A 30 -12.36 12.70 -7.14
N VAL A 31 -11.29 12.06 -6.67
CA VAL A 31 -10.30 12.68 -5.79
C VAL A 31 -9.44 13.70 -6.56
N GLY A 32 -9.36 14.93 -6.06
CA GLY A 32 -8.37 15.92 -6.47
C GLY A 32 -8.68 16.73 -7.74
N ARG A 33 -9.82 16.52 -8.40
CA ARG A 33 -10.17 17.25 -9.66
C ARG A 33 -11.53 17.94 -9.67
N GLY A 34 -12.24 17.98 -8.57
CA GLY A 34 -13.53 18.63 -8.48
C GLY A 34 -13.64 19.53 -7.26
N VAL A 35 -14.43 20.58 -7.38
CA VAL A 35 -14.73 21.51 -6.28
C VAL A 35 -16.14 21.31 -5.71
N HIS A 36 -16.89 20.34 -6.23
CA HIS A 36 -18.21 19.99 -5.72
C HIS A 36 -18.14 19.06 -4.50
N ALA A 37 -19.20 18.99 -3.72
CA ALA A 37 -19.24 18.30 -2.43
C ALA A 37 -18.76 16.83 -2.49
N ALA A 38 -19.16 16.08 -3.51
CA ALA A 38 -18.73 14.67 -3.65
C ALA A 38 -17.23 14.50 -3.89
N SER A 39 -16.58 15.41 -4.64
CA SER A 39 -15.12 15.38 -4.84
C SER A 39 -14.35 15.86 -3.61
N LEU A 40 -14.85 16.84 -2.90
CA LEU A 40 -14.28 17.27 -1.63
C LEU A 40 -14.39 16.16 -0.57
N GLY A 41 -15.56 15.51 -0.48
CA GLY A 41 -15.77 14.35 0.39
C GLY A 41 -14.79 13.20 0.09
N ALA A 42 -14.57 12.88 -1.20
CA ALA A 42 -13.60 11.89 -1.62
C ALA A 42 -12.17 12.26 -1.19
N SER A 43 -11.76 13.51 -1.40
CA SER A 43 -10.43 14.01 -1.02
C SER A 43 -10.23 13.98 0.50
N MET A 44 -11.25 14.38 1.28
CA MET A 44 -11.21 14.29 2.73
C MET A 44 -11.08 12.84 3.22
N SER A 45 -11.87 11.91 2.67
CA SER A 45 -11.82 10.49 3.04
C SER A 45 -10.43 9.88 2.81
N VAL A 46 -9.79 10.21 1.67
CA VAL A 46 -8.41 9.76 1.39
C VAL A 46 -7.42 10.38 2.37
N TYR A 47 -7.56 11.66 2.69
CA TYR A 47 -6.68 12.34 3.65
C TYR A 47 -6.82 11.78 5.06
N GLU A 48 -8.04 11.56 5.54
CA GLU A 48 -8.30 10.93 6.84
C GLU A 48 -7.70 9.53 6.93
N CYS A 49 -7.80 8.75 5.86
CA CYS A 49 -7.16 7.44 5.78
C CYS A 49 -5.63 7.55 5.85
N ARG A 50 -5.02 8.54 5.19
CA ARG A 50 -3.56 8.80 5.30
C ARG A 50 -3.17 9.16 6.74
N CYS A 51 -3.95 10.00 7.41
CA CYS A 51 -3.72 10.34 8.82
C CYS A 51 -3.77 9.08 9.69
N ALA A 52 -4.81 8.26 9.56
CA ALA A 52 -4.96 7.04 10.35
C ALA A 52 -3.78 6.05 10.12
N VAL A 53 -3.33 5.87 8.87
CA VAL A 53 -2.17 5.02 8.57
C VAL A 53 -0.88 5.62 9.11
N ASN A 54 -0.68 6.93 8.95
CA ASN A 54 0.49 7.64 9.49
C ASN A 54 0.58 7.50 11.01
N ASP A 55 -0.52 7.70 11.71
CA ASP A 55 -0.58 7.59 13.17
C ASP A 55 -0.33 6.15 13.64
N LEU A 56 -0.93 5.16 12.96
CA LEU A 56 -0.72 3.75 13.26
C LEU A 56 0.76 3.34 13.13
N LEU A 57 1.47 3.90 12.15
CA LEU A 57 2.88 3.60 11.88
C LEU A 57 3.86 4.55 12.60
N GLY A 58 3.36 5.54 13.35
CA GLY A 58 4.20 6.56 13.99
C GLY A 58 4.93 7.46 12.97
N GLY A 59 4.32 7.68 11.82
CA GLY A 59 4.89 8.50 10.76
C GLY A 59 4.88 9.99 11.08
N PRO A 60 5.81 10.77 10.52
CA PRO A 60 5.92 12.19 10.81
C PRO A 60 4.94 13.08 10.03
N ASP A 61 4.36 12.56 8.92
CA ASP A 61 3.58 13.39 8.00
C ASP A 61 2.65 12.51 7.13
N PRO A 62 1.33 12.69 7.19
CA PRO A 62 0.36 11.97 6.36
C PRO A 62 0.57 12.15 4.85
N ALA A 63 1.19 13.25 4.41
CA ALA A 63 1.51 13.48 2.99
C ALA A 63 2.50 12.45 2.43
N ARG A 64 3.26 11.78 3.29
CA ARG A 64 4.20 10.71 2.91
C ARG A 64 3.53 9.34 2.77
N VAL A 65 2.25 9.21 3.09
CA VAL A 65 1.49 7.97 2.86
C VAL A 65 0.97 7.97 1.43
N ALA A 66 1.49 7.06 0.60
CA ALA A 66 1.01 6.84 -0.76
C ALA A 66 0.25 5.51 -0.85
N PHE A 67 -0.93 5.53 -1.47
CA PHE A 67 -1.72 4.33 -1.70
C PHE A 67 -1.40 3.72 -3.06
N GLY A 68 -1.23 2.40 -3.09
CA GLY A 68 -1.13 1.61 -4.31
C GLY A 68 -2.23 0.55 -4.34
N HIS A 69 -2.37 -0.11 -5.49
CA HIS A 69 -3.44 -1.08 -5.69
C HIS A 69 -3.18 -2.44 -5.03
N ASN A 70 -1.94 -2.75 -4.65
CA ASN A 70 -1.58 -3.93 -3.86
C ASN A 70 -0.15 -3.83 -3.32
N VAL A 71 0.21 -4.74 -2.39
CA VAL A 71 1.55 -4.79 -1.77
C VAL A 71 2.65 -5.15 -2.79
N THR A 72 2.36 -5.96 -3.79
CA THR A 72 3.33 -6.31 -4.83
C THR A 72 3.79 -5.07 -5.60
N TRP A 73 2.84 -4.22 -5.99
CA TRP A 73 3.15 -2.94 -6.64
C TRP A 73 3.97 -2.03 -5.70
N ALA A 74 3.54 -1.88 -4.45
CA ALA A 74 4.22 -1.03 -3.48
C ALA A 74 5.67 -1.47 -3.24
N LEU A 75 5.92 -2.78 -3.09
CA LEU A 75 7.27 -3.35 -2.95
C LEU A 75 8.13 -3.14 -4.20
N ASN A 76 7.57 -3.31 -5.39
CA ASN A 76 8.31 -3.02 -6.63
C ASN A 76 8.72 -1.55 -6.73
N VAL A 77 7.81 -0.62 -6.40
CA VAL A 77 8.11 0.82 -6.38
C VAL A 77 9.18 1.14 -5.34
N ALA A 78 9.04 0.61 -4.12
CA ALA A 78 9.98 0.87 -3.03
C ALA A 78 11.38 0.32 -3.37
N ILE A 79 11.49 -0.94 -3.79
CA ILE A 79 12.78 -1.58 -4.12
C ILE A 79 13.44 -0.87 -5.31
N ALA A 80 12.67 -0.56 -6.36
CA ALA A 80 13.21 0.12 -7.53
C ALA A 80 13.65 1.56 -7.25
N GLY A 81 12.98 2.24 -6.32
CA GLY A 81 13.27 3.63 -5.97
C GLY A 81 14.34 3.82 -4.89
N LEU A 82 14.51 2.84 -4.01
CA LEU A 82 15.42 2.93 -2.87
C LEU A 82 16.75 2.23 -3.10
N LEU A 83 16.77 1.14 -3.90
CA LEU A 83 17.96 0.35 -4.13
C LEU A 83 18.71 0.87 -5.37
N HIS A 84 19.87 1.48 -5.16
CA HIS A 84 20.72 2.00 -6.23
C HIS A 84 21.71 0.94 -6.74
N PRO A 85 22.28 1.13 -7.96
CA PRO A 85 23.27 0.22 -8.51
C PRO A 85 24.45 -0.03 -7.56
N GLY A 86 24.85 -1.29 -7.40
CA GLY A 86 25.95 -1.72 -6.53
C GLY A 86 25.62 -1.80 -5.04
N GLU A 87 24.43 -1.36 -4.62
CA GLU A 87 24.01 -1.45 -3.22
C GLU A 87 23.65 -2.87 -2.79
N ARG A 88 23.60 -3.09 -1.48
CA ARG A 88 23.29 -4.38 -0.88
C ARG A 88 21.89 -4.37 -0.27
N ALA A 89 21.11 -5.41 -0.60
CA ALA A 89 19.85 -5.72 0.05
C ALA A 89 19.96 -7.08 0.79
N VAL A 90 19.37 -7.16 1.98
CA VAL A 90 19.31 -8.39 2.76
C VAL A 90 17.87 -8.87 2.81
N THR A 91 17.65 -10.13 2.49
CA THR A 91 16.33 -10.77 2.53
C THR A 91 16.47 -12.21 3.05
N THR A 92 15.36 -12.90 3.22
CA THR A 92 15.35 -14.31 3.58
C THR A 92 14.88 -15.17 2.41
N ALA A 93 15.34 -16.42 2.34
CA ALA A 93 14.87 -17.38 1.33
C ALA A 93 13.35 -17.67 1.45
N ALA A 94 12.75 -17.40 2.60
CA ALA A 94 11.32 -17.56 2.85
C ALA A 94 10.48 -16.32 2.49
N SER A 95 11.12 -15.25 2.01
CA SER A 95 10.41 -14.04 1.59
C SER A 95 9.48 -14.31 0.41
N HIS A 96 8.34 -13.64 0.41
CA HIS A 96 7.36 -13.78 -0.66
C HIS A 96 7.92 -13.30 -2.01
N ASN A 97 7.45 -13.87 -3.11
CA ASN A 97 7.88 -13.53 -4.47
C ASN A 97 7.78 -12.04 -4.82
N SER A 98 6.86 -11.31 -4.20
CA SER A 98 6.75 -9.85 -4.37
C SER A 98 7.97 -9.07 -3.86
N VAL A 99 8.78 -9.68 -2.99
CA VAL A 99 10.07 -9.15 -2.52
C VAL A 99 11.22 -9.73 -3.35
N LEU A 100 11.25 -11.07 -3.50
CA LEU A 100 12.39 -11.75 -4.14
C LEU A 100 12.56 -11.36 -5.61
N ARG A 101 11.46 -11.31 -6.38
CA ARG A 101 11.53 -10.99 -7.82
C ARG A 101 12.13 -9.62 -8.12
N PRO A 102 11.67 -8.51 -7.50
CA PRO A 102 12.29 -7.21 -7.77
C PRO A 102 13.73 -7.10 -7.23
N LEU A 103 14.09 -7.82 -6.14
CA LEU A 103 15.45 -7.86 -5.66
C LEU A 103 16.37 -8.62 -6.64
N PHE A 104 15.96 -9.78 -7.12
CA PHE A 104 16.75 -10.51 -8.11
C PHE A 104 16.87 -9.75 -9.43
N ARG A 105 15.83 -9.03 -9.86
CA ARG A 105 15.93 -8.11 -10.99
C ARG A 105 16.98 -7.02 -10.74
N ALA A 106 16.99 -6.41 -9.55
CA ALA A 106 17.98 -5.40 -9.21
C ALA A 106 19.40 -5.97 -9.19
N ARG A 107 19.58 -7.21 -8.74
CA ARG A 107 20.85 -7.93 -8.81
C ARG A 107 21.31 -8.09 -10.27
N ASP A 108 20.44 -8.56 -11.15
CA ASP A 108 20.78 -8.93 -12.52
C ASP A 108 20.93 -7.69 -13.44
N GLU A 109 20.17 -6.63 -13.21
CA GLU A 109 20.13 -5.43 -14.05
C GLU A 109 20.97 -4.25 -13.51
N ARG A 110 21.24 -4.22 -12.20
CA ARG A 110 21.89 -3.09 -11.52
C ARG A 110 23.10 -3.47 -10.68
N GLU A 111 23.56 -4.71 -10.79
CA GLU A 111 24.72 -5.23 -10.04
C GLU A 111 24.55 -5.13 -8.51
N CYS A 112 23.31 -5.12 -8.00
CA CYS A 112 23.04 -5.12 -6.59
C CYS A 112 23.38 -6.47 -5.96
N VAL A 113 23.82 -6.47 -4.69
CA VAL A 113 24.08 -7.69 -3.92
C VAL A 113 22.82 -8.07 -3.14
N VAL A 114 22.30 -9.28 -3.32
CA VAL A 114 21.11 -9.80 -2.63
C VAL A 114 21.44 -11.07 -1.87
#